data_4ceba1ea510ff7dc19bc1567d8a002e0
#
_entry.id   4ceba1ea510ff7dc19bc1567d8a002e0
#
_cell.length_a   1.000
_cell.length_b   1.000
_cell.length_c   1.000
_cell.angle_alpha   90.00
_cell.angle_beta   90.00
_cell.angle_gamma   90.00
#
_symmetry.space_group_name_H-M   'P 1'
#
loop_
_entity.id
_entity.type
_entity.pdbx_description
1 polymer ?
#
loop_
_entity_poly.entity_id
_entity_poly.type
_entity_poly.pdbx_seq_one_letter_code
_entity_poly.pdbx_strand_id
1 'polypeptide(L)' 'MRIFITGADGFIGQHMVERLKDKHELGFLTEDLRDHAKVAMQISTFDPEIIVHLAART' A
#
# COMPACT_ATOMS: atom_id res chain seq x y z
N MET A 1 5.15 -11.64 -5.81
CA MET A 1 3.85 -11.00 -6.04
C MET A 1 3.97 -9.52 -5.76
N ARG A 2 3.28 -8.71 -6.53
CA ARG A 2 3.32 -7.26 -6.34
C ARG A 2 2.12 -6.86 -5.50
N ILE A 3 2.37 -6.30 -4.34
CA ILE A 3 1.33 -5.95 -3.38
C ILE A 3 1.41 -4.46 -3.06
N PHE A 4 0.30 -3.77 -3.24
CA PHE A 4 0.23 -2.35 -2.94
C PHE A 4 -0.50 -2.17 -1.60
N ILE A 5 0.10 -1.43 -0.68
CA ILE A 5 -0.41 -1.31 0.68
C ILE A 5 -0.75 0.13 0.98
N THR A 6 -1.94 0.37 1.51
CA THR A 6 -2.32 1.67 2.01
C THR A 6 -2.39 1.59 3.53
N GLY A 7 -2.00 2.66 4.20
CA GLY A 7 -2.03 2.70 5.65
C GLY A 7 -0.91 1.94 6.31
N ALA A 8 0.23 1.80 5.62
CA ALA A 8 1.33 1.00 6.14
C ALA A 8 2.09 1.68 7.28
N ASP A 9 1.79 2.93 7.57
CA ASP A 9 2.49 3.66 8.61
C ASP A 9 1.97 3.36 10.01
N GLY A 10 0.90 2.58 10.13
CA GLY A 10 0.39 2.18 11.44
C GLY A 10 1.13 0.97 11.99
N PHE A 11 0.80 0.61 13.22
CA PHE A 11 1.47 -0.50 13.88
C PHE A 11 1.27 -1.82 13.13
N ILE A 12 0.02 -2.09 12.76
CA ILE A 12 -0.29 -3.33 12.04
C ILE A 12 0.34 -3.32 10.66
N GLY A 13 0.37 -2.15 10.01
CA GLY A 13 0.98 -2.04 8.71
C GLY A 13 2.46 -2.35 8.74
N GLN A 14 3.16 -1.87 9.76
CA GLN A 14 4.58 -2.13 9.88
C GLN A 14 4.86 -3.62 10.08
N HIS A 15 4.05 -4.28 10.88
CA HIS A 15 4.19 -5.72 11.05
C HIS A 15 3.97 -6.48 9.75
N MET A 16 2.95 -6.06 8.99
CA MET A 16 2.66 -6.72 7.72
C MET A 16 3.80 -6.53 6.73
N VAL A 17 4.37 -5.32 6.68
CA VAL A 17 5.50 -5.06 5.80
C VAL A 17 6.67 -5.96 6.14
N GLU A 18 6.98 -6.11 7.42
CA GLU A 18 8.08 -6.97 7.83
C GLU A 18 7.89 -8.41 7.38
N ARG A 19 6.66 -8.88 7.40
CA ARG A 19 6.39 -10.26 7.04
C ARG A 19 6.39 -10.48 5.54
N LEU A 20 6.08 -9.46 4.76
CA LEU A 20 5.91 -9.63 3.31
C LEU A 20 7.11 -9.17 2.49
N LYS A 21 7.94 -8.31 3.04
CA LYS A 21 8.96 -7.64 2.22
C LYS A 21 9.99 -8.57 1.61
N ASP A 22 10.23 -9.71 2.25
CA ASP A 22 11.25 -10.63 1.76
C ASP A 22 10.77 -11.52 0.63
N LYS A 23 9.46 -11.66 0.49
CA LYS A 23 8.90 -12.58 -0.49
C LYS A 23 8.09 -11.90 -1.57
N HIS A 24 7.78 -10.63 -1.40
CA HIS A 24 6.92 -9.91 -2.32
C HIS A 24 7.47 -8.53 -2.59
N GLU A 25 7.10 -7.97 -3.74
CA GLU A 25 7.45 -6.60 -4.05
C GLU A 25 6.34 -5.72 -3.52
N LEU A 26 6.68 -4.78 -2.65
CA LEU A 26 5.68 -3.96 -1.97
C LEU A 26 5.69 -2.54 -2.51
N GLY A 27 4.49 -2.00 -2.71
CA GLY A 27 4.32 -0.61 -3.03
C GLY A 27 3.52 0.06 -1.93
N PHE A 28 3.75 1.33 -1.70
CA PHE A 28 3.09 2.06 -0.62
C PHE A 28 2.45 3.32 -1.14
N LEU A 29 1.28 3.64 -0.61
CA LEU A 29 0.61 4.87 -0.98
C LEU A 29 1.30 6.04 -0.31
N THR A 30 1.79 6.98 -1.11
CA THR A 30 2.43 8.19 -0.60
C THR A 30 1.62 9.43 -0.90
N GLU A 31 0.52 9.28 -1.65
CA GLU A 31 -0.32 10.42 -1.99
C GLU A 31 -1.48 10.55 -1.04
N ASP A 32 -2.05 11.75 -1.00
CA ASP A 32 -3.24 11.99 -0.19
C ASP A 32 -4.39 11.19 -0.77
N LEU A 33 -5.08 10.42 0.07
CA LEU A 33 -6.21 9.61 -0.39
C LEU A 33 -7.30 10.45 -1.03
N ARG A 34 -7.37 11.73 -0.71
CA ARG A 34 -8.39 12.61 -1.29
C ARG A 34 -8.05 13.02 -2.72
N ASP A 35 -6.81 12.86 -3.13
CA ASP A 35 -6.41 13.19 -4.49
C ASP A 35 -6.54 11.94 -5.34
N HIS A 36 -7.75 11.67 -5.81
CA HIS A 36 -8.05 10.40 -6.48
C HIS A 36 -7.24 10.20 -7.74
N ALA A 37 -6.93 11.27 -8.46
CA ALA A 37 -6.16 11.13 -9.69
C ALA A 37 -4.73 10.66 -9.42
N LYS A 38 -4.11 11.23 -8.39
CA LYS A 38 -2.74 10.83 -8.06
C LYS A 38 -2.69 9.42 -7.48
N VAL A 39 -3.70 9.07 -6.67
CA VAL A 39 -3.77 7.72 -6.12
C VAL A 39 -3.91 6.71 -7.24
N ALA A 40 -4.82 6.98 -8.19
CA ALA A 40 -5.03 6.06 -9.30
C ALA A 40 -3.75 5.92 -10.13
N MET A 41 -3.05 7.02 -10.35
CA MET A 41 -1.81 6.97 -11.12
C MET A 41 -0.74 6.16 -10.40
N GLN A 42 -0.64 6.33 -9.09
CA GLN A 42 0.37 5.61 -8.33
C GLN A 42 0.09 4.09 -8.36
N ILE A 43 -1.16 3.71 -8.18
CA ILE A 43 -1.55 2.30 -8.23
C ILE A 43 -1.29 1.73 -9.61
N SER A 44 -1.69 2.47 -10.64
CA SER A 44 -1.52 2.01 -12.01
C SER A 44 -0.03 1.84 -12.37
N THR A 45 0.81 2.76 -11.91
CA THR A 45 2.23 2.69 -12.19
C THR A 45 2.86 1.47 -11.52
N PHE A 46 2.45 1.17 -10.31
CA PHE A 46 2.97 0.01 -9.60
C PHE A 46 2.42 -1.29 -10.18
N ASP A 47 1.19 -1.25 -10.69
CA ASP A 47 0.54 -2.41 -11.30
C ASP A 47 0.50 -3.59 -10.33
N PRO A 48 -0.18 -3.45 -9.19
CA PRO A 48 -0.18 -4.51 -8.19
C PRO A 48 -1.10 -5.65 -8.57
N GLU A 49 -0.77 -6.83 -8.06
CA GLU A 49 -1.66 -7.97 -8.17
C GLU A 49 -2.66 -7.98 -7.03
N ILE A 50 -2.30 -7.42 -5.88
CA ILE A 50 -3.15 -7.35 -4.72
C ILE A 50 -3.02 -5.99 -4.08
N ILE A 51 -4.13 -5.44 -3.60
CA ILE A 51 -4.14 -4.20 -2.84
C ILE A 51 -4.62 -4.52 -1.43
N VAL A 52 -3.82 -4.15 -0.45
CA VAL A 52 -4.16 -4.33 0.95
C VAL A 52 -4.44 -2.96 1.56
N HIS A 53 -5.65 -2.78 2.05
CA HIS A 53 -6.08 -1.48 2.59
C HIS A 53 -6.12 -1.55 4.11
N LEU A 54 -5.13 -0.96 4.74
CA LEU A 54 -5.00 -0.98 6.20
C LEU A 54 -5.40 0.34 6.83
N ALA A 55 -6.15 1.13 6.16
CA ALA A 55 -6.51 2.44 6.62
C ALA A 55 -7.43 2.35 7.78
N ALA A 56 -6.92 2.12 8.86
CA ALA A 56 -7.71 2.09 10.02
C ALA A 56 -7.81 3.48 10.52
N ARG A 57 -8.88 3.92 10.73
CA ARG A 57 -8.97 5.11 11.17
C ARG A 57 -9.82 5.13 12.21
N THR A 58 -9.72 5.82 13.01
CA THR A 58 -10.60 5.88 14.15
C THR A 58 -11.12 7.27 14.36
#